data_291af7e4b0043b9270be208a664912d6
#
_entry.id   291af7e4b0043b9270be208a664912d6
#
_cell.length_a   1.000
_cell.length_b   1.000
_cell.length_c   1.000
_cell.angle_alpha   90.00
_cell.angle_beta   90.00
_cell.angle_gamma   90.00
#
_symmetry.space_group_name_H-M   'P 1'
#
loop_
_entity.id
_entity.type
_entity.pdbx_description
1 polymer ?
#
loop_
_entity_poly.entity_id
_entity_poly.type
_entity_poly.pdbx_seq_one_letter_code
_entity_poly.pdbx_strand_id
1 'polypeptide(L)'
;MNLNARRRRSLDAHAASVGRMGLVRPARAERAAPFARLLALAALATCALLLAACGAKPVKPTVAHAQLIVASDVNPDNSGRASPIVVRLFQLKNDGEFATADFFALYDKEKETLGASFISREEYVLNPGETRALELAVNPDARFIGALAAYRDIRSAQWRALTRPPEKKLIDLLGKRVLVLNVGKDTLTLGVKD
;
A
#
# COMPACT_ATOMS: atom_id res chain seq x y z
N MET A 1 -73.55 14.27 -3.21
CA MET A 1 -74.70 13.41 -3.02
C MET A 1 -74.48 12.60 -1.79
N ASN A 2 -74.96 13.13 -0.65
CA ASN A 2 -76.08 12.61 0.13
C ASN A 2 -75.75 11.22 0.74
N LEU A 3 -76.00 10.95 1.92
CA LEU A 3 -76.72 11.43 3.07
C LEU A 3 -76.54 10.47 4.24
N ASN A 4 -76.39 10.98 5.36
CA ASN A 4 -77.21 10.90 6.59
C ASN A 4 -76.87 9.76 7.54
N ALA A 5 -76.46 10.09 8.68
CA ALA A 5 -77.18 10.65 9.81
C ALA A 5 -77.79 9.61 10.74
N ARG A 6 -77.44 9.76 11.99
CA ARG A 6 -78.25 9.55 13.19
C ARG A 6 -78.53 8.11 13.67
N ARG A 7 -78.08 7.80 14.84
CA ARG A 7 -78.97 7.81 16.00
C ARG A 7 -78.22 7.67 17.31
N ARG A 8 -78.63 8.53 18.15
CA ARG A 8 -78.36 8.64 19.61
C ARG A 8 -79.20 7.61 20.38
N ARG A 9 -78.84 7.55 21.65
CA ARG A 9 -79.58 7.11 22.86
C ARG A 9 -79.21 5.67 23.25
N SER A 10 -79.08 5.35 24.53
CA SER A 10 -79.27 6.04 25.82
C SER A 10 -78.90 5.07 26.93
N LEU A 11 -78.37 5.62 28.02
CA LEU A 11 -78.75 5.30 29.40
C LEU A 11 -78.52 3.84 29.84
N ASP A 12 -78.06 3.48 30.95
CA ASP A 12 -77.86 4.06 32.29
C ASP A 12 -77.02 3.08 33.13
N ALA A 13 -76.33 3.61 34.02
CA ALA A 13 -76.08 3.22 35.38
C ALA A 13 -75.97 1.73 35.74
N HIS A 14 -74.80 1.33 36.20
CA HIS A 14 -74.72 0.71 37.53
C HIS A 14 -73.37 1.00 38.19
N ALA A 15 -73.46 1.72 39.25
CA ALA A 15 -72.39 1.91 40.22
C ALA A 15 -72.20 0.59 40.97
N ALA A 16 -71.02 0.26 41.28
CA ALA A 16 -70.46 -0.02 42.62
C ALA A 16 -69.26 -0.94 42.58
N SER A 17 -68.34 -0.56 43.34
CA SER A 17 -67.50 -1.34 44.23
C SER A 17 -65.98 -1.10 44.07
N VAL A 18 -65.56 -0.19 44.82
CA VAL A 18 -64.34 -0.03 45.59
C VAL A 18 -63.48 -1.30 45.64
N GLY A 19 -62.33 -1.24 45.01
CA GLY A 19 -61.21 -2.09 45.27
C GLY A 19 -59.94 -1.23 45.29
N ARG A 20 -59.58 -0.66 46.46
CA ARG A 20 -58.28 -0.06 46.68
C ARG A 20 -57.22 -1.15 46.57
N MET A 21 -56.63 -1.32 45.42
CA MET A 21 -55.39 -2.04 45.31
C MET A 21 -54.25 -1.10 45.58
N GLY A 22 -53.61 -1.31 46.74
CA GLY A 22 -52.48 -0.55 47.20
C GLY A 22 -51.35 -0.58 46.17
N LEU A 23 -50.88 0.61 45.80
CA LEU A 23 -49.61 0.79 45.10
C LEU A 23 -48.52 0.27 46.01
N VAL A 24 -48.07 -0.92 45.79
CA VAL A 24 -46.78 -1.37 46.28
C VAL A 24 -45.72 -0.63 45.49
N ARG A 25 -45.16 0.41 46.09
CA ARG A 25 -43.96 1.08 45.60
C ARG A 25 -42.80 0.08 45.68
N PRO A 26 -42.12 -0.21 44.57
CA PRO A 26 -40.85 -0.92 44.68
C PRO A 26 -39.77 0.04 45.21
N ALA A 27 -39.64 0.10 46.50
CA ALA A 27 -38.49 0.72 47.14
C ALA A 27 -37.37 -0.30 47.08
N ARG A 28 -36.46 -0.20 46.10
CA ARG A 28 -35.07 -0.71 46.16
C ARG A 28 -34.36 -0.77 44.83
N ALA A 29 -34.49 0.24 43.97
CA ALA A 29 -33.71 0.28 42.72
C ALA A 29 -32.68 1.45 42.66
N GLU A 30 -32.57 2.30 43.68
CA GLU A 30 -31.73 3.50 43.55
C GLU A 30 -30.28 3.38 44.07
N ARG A 31 -29.90 2.25 44.67
CA ARG A 31 -28.52 2.11 45.18
C ARG A 31 -27.56 1.35 44.28
N ALA A 32 -28.07 0.72 43.18
CA ALA A 32 -27.21 -0.01 42.25
C ALA A 32 -26.74 0.85 41.06
N ALA A 33 -27.31 2.03 40.85
CA ALA A 33 -27.03 2.89 39.70
C ALA A 33 -25.57 3.41 39.62
N PRO A 34 -24.90 3.79 40.71
CA PRO A 34 -23.52 4.28 40.61
C PRO A 34 -22.51 3.16 40.27
N PHE A 35 -22.69 1.94 40.79
CA PHE A 35 -21.81 0.83 40.54
C PHE A 35 -21.94 0.31 39.10
N ALA A 36 -23.15 0.24 38.53
CA ALA A 36 -23.38 -0.14 37.16
C ALA A 36 -22.76 0.86 36.15
N ARG A 37 -22.81 2.17 36.49
CA ARG A 37 -22.17 3.22 35.70
C ARG A 37 -20.63 3.14 35.72
N LEU A 38 -20.06 2.87 36.89
CA LEU A 38 -18.60 2.68 37.03
C LEU A 38 -18.11 1.45 36.30
N LEU A 39 -18.83 0.33 36.32
CA LEU A 39 -18.51 -0.86 35.56
C LEU A 39 -18.62 -0.63 34.04
N ALA A 40 -19.63 0.09 33.57
CA ALA A 40 -19.79 0.44 32.17
C ALA A 40 -18.66 1.37 31.68
N LEU A 41 -18.26 2.36 32.50
CA LEU A 41 -17.14 3.25 32.16
C LEU A 41 -15.79 2.50 32.15
N ALA A 42 -15.59 1.58 33.10
CA ALA A 42 -14.39 0.74 33.13
C ALA A 42 -14.33 -0.21 31.90
N ALA A 43 -15.45 -0.79 31.49
CA ALA A 43 -15.54 -1.62 30.29
C ALA A 43 -15.30 -0.81 28.99
N LEU A 44 -15.80 0.42 28.92
CA LEU A 44 -15.55 1.32 27.79
C LEU A 44 -14.06 1.72 27.71
N ALA A 45 -13.45 2.03 28.84
CA ALA A 45 -12.04 2.40 28.93
C ALA A 45 -11.12 1.23 28.55
N THR A 46 -11.43 0.01 28.98
CA THR A 46 -10.68 -1.19 28.58
C THR A 46 -10.84 -1.51 27.09
N CYS A 47 -12.03 -1.34 26.53
CA CYS A 47 -12.25 -1.51 25.10
C CYS A 47 -11.49 -0.48 24.27
N ALA A 48 -11.45 0.78 24.72
CA ALA A 48 -10.67 1.84 24.07
C ALA A 48 -9.14 1.59 24.14
N LEU A 49 -8.63 1.07 25.27
CA LEU A 49 -7.22 0.69 25.38
C LEU A 49 -6.85 -0.48 24.47
N LEU A 50 -7.73 -1.46 24.30
CA LEU A 50 -7.49 -2.60 23.41
C LEU A 50 -7.49 -2.21 21.92
N LEU A 51 -8.30 -1.22 21.54
CA LEU A 51 -8.31 -0.66 20.17
C LEU A 51 -7.06 0.18 19.87
N ALA A 52 -6.46 0.83 20.87
CA ALA A 52 -5.22 1.59 20.70
C ALA A 52 -3.97 0.71 20.56
N ALA A 53 -4.02 -0.56 20.95
CA ALA A 53 -2.90 -1.50 20.87
C ALA A 53 -2.66 -2.06 19.46
N CYS A 54 -3.57 -1.86 18.50
CA CYS A 54 -3.43 -2.29 17.10
C CYS A 54 -2.65 -1.29 16.21
N GLY A 55 -1.76 -0.49 16.77
CA GLY A 55 -0.81 0.32 15.99
C GLY A 55 0.15 -0.58 15.24
N ALA A 56 -0.05 -0.78 13.93
CA ALA A 56 0.91 -1.48 13.08
C ALA A 56 2.27 -0.75 13.18
N LYS A 57 3.29 -1.43 13.71
CA LYS A 57 4.65 -0.88 13.74
C LYS A 57 5.08 -0.60 12.31
N PRO A 58 5.58 0.61 11.97
CA PRO A 58 6.10 0.88 10.64
C PRO A 58 7.24 -0.10 10.36
N VAL A 59 7.09 -0.90 9.31
CA VAL A 59 8.13 -1.84 8.88
C VAL A 59 9.24 -1.00 8.27
N LYS A 60 10.44 -1.07 8.85
CA LYS A 60 11.60 -0.32 8.34
C LYS A 60 12.01 -0.89 6.98
N PRO A 61 12.30 -0.03 5.99
CA PRO A 61 12.80 -0.47 4.70
C PRO A 61 14.13 -1.22 4.88
N THR A 62 14.35 -2.22 4.03
CA THR A 62 15.61 -2.93 3.96
C THR A 62 16.54 -2.17 3.03
N VAL A 63 17.76 -1.90 3.45
CA VAL A 63 18.77 -1.30 2.57
C VAL A 63 19.42 -2.41 1.75
N ALA A 64 19.33 -2.32 0.44
CA ALA A 64 20.04 -3.17 -0.51
C ALA A 64 21.18 -2.36 -1.15
N HIS A 65 22.38 -2.95 -1.18
CA HIS A 65 23.47 -2.37 -1.97
C HIS A 65 23.21 -2.61 -3.44
N ALA A 66 23.39 -1.58 -4.27
CA ALA A 66 23.25 -1.67 -5.70
C ALA A 66 24.47 -1.10 -6.41
N GLN A 67 24.80 -1.66 -7.56
CA GLN A 67 25.86 -1.21 -8.44
C GLN A 67 25.30 -1.03 -9.85
N LEU A 68 25.45 0.17 -10.39
CA LEU A 68 25.11 0.49 -11.77
C LEU A 68 26.43 0.53 -12.56
N ILE A 69 26.52 -0.27 -13.60
CA ILE A 69 27.69 -0.41 -14.46
C ILE A 69 27.28 -0.05 -15.88
N VAL A 70 27.87 1.01 -16.42
CA VAL A 70 27.51 1.56 -17.73
C VAL A 70 28.65 1.28 -18.72
N ALA A 71 28.32 0.71 -19.88
CA ALA A 71 29.27 0.48 -20.93
C ALA A 71 29.80 1.81 -21.51
N SER A 72 31.05 1.82 -21.96
CA SER A 72 31.66 3.01 -22.56
C SER A 72 31.04 3.40 -23.90
N ASP A 73 30.38 2.47 -24.58
CA ASP A 73 29.68 2.65 -25.86
C ASP A 73 28.15 2.70 -25.73
N VAL A 74 27.63 2.98 -24.50
CA VAL A 74 26.19 3.02 -24.21
C VAL A 74 25.44 4.03 -25.06
N ASN A 75 24.19 3.68 -25.46
CA ASN A 75 23.22 4.59 -26.06
C ASN A 75 23.80 5.44 -27.22
N PRO A 76 24.41 4.85 -28.26
CA PRO A 76 25.12 5.59 -29.29
C PRO A 76 24.15 6.49 -30.09
N ASP A 77 24.68 7.62 -30.56
CA ASP A 77 24.01 8.46 -31.55
C ASP A 77 24.18 7.87 -32.97
N ASN A 78 23.59 8.55 -33.97
CA ASN A 78 23.67 8.09 -35.39
C ASN A 78 25.10 8.07 -35.94
N SER A 79 26.05 8.71 -35.28
CA SER A 79 27.48 8.69 -35.61
C SER A 79 28.26 7.65 -34.82
N GLY A 80 27.57 6.84 -34.00
CA GLY A 80 28.20 5.82 -33.14
C GLY A 80 28.81 6.35 -31.87
N ARG A 81 28.63 7.63 -31.53
CA ARG A 81 29.18 8.21 -30.29
C ARG A 81 28.29 7.85 -29.11
N ALA A 82 28.90 7.33 -28.06
CA ALA A 82 28.22 7.06 -26.81
C ALA A 82 27.57 8.32 -26.23
N SER A 83 26.41 8.16 -25.63
CA SER A 83 25.63 9.28 -25.06
C SER A 83 25.13 8.94 -23.66
N PRO A 84 24.95 9.94 -22.78
CA PRO A 84 24.30 9.73 -21.50
C PRO A 84 22.93 9.08 -21.66
N ILE A 85 22.53 8.32 -20.64
CA ILE A 85 21.27 7.57 -20.64
C ILE A 85 20.52 7.76 -19.34
N VAL A 86 19.20 7.93 -19.40
CA VAL A 86 18.31 7.92 -18.25
C VAL A 86 17.95 6.50 -17.90
N VAL A 87 18.15 6.15 -16.63
CA VAL A 87 17.76 4.85 -16.08
C VAL A 87 16.79 5.07 -14.92
N ARG A 88 15.72 4.28 -14.90
CA ARG A 88 14.74 4.28 -13.81
C ARG A 88 14.71 2.92 -13.13
N LEU A 89 14.78 2.94 -11.80
CA LEU A 89 14.58 1.76 -10.96
C LEU A 89 13.20 1.85 -10.32
N PHE A 90 12.39 0.82 -10.50
CA PHE A 90 11.04 0.71 -9.97
C PHE A 90 10.98 -0.33 -8.85
N GLN A 91 10.24 -0.04 -7.80
CA GLN A 91 9.85 -1.03 -6.81
C GLN A 91 8.39 -1.41 -7.06
N LEU A 92 8.12 -2.71 -7.18
CA LEU A 92 6.85 -3.23 -7.65
C LEU A 92 6.33 -4.33 -6.72
N LYS A 93 5.00 -4.38 -6.53
CA LYS A 93 4.33 -5.50 -5.85
C LYS A 93 4.16 -6.70 -6.77
N ASN A 94 3.88 -6.45 -8.06
CA ASN A 94 3.72 -7.45 -9.11
C ASN A 94 4.53 -7.04 -10.32
N ASP A 95 4.89 -8.00 -11.16
CA ASP A 95 5.71 -7.81 -12.37
C ASP A 95 4.89 -7.72 -13.66
N GLY A 96 3.63 -8.19 -13.68
CA GLY A 96 2.86 -8.38 -14.89
C GLY A 96 2.70 -7.14 -15.76
N GLU A 97 2.25 -6.03 -15.19
CA GLU A 97 2.05 -4.77 -15.90
C GLU A 97 3.39 -4.22 -16.40
N PHE A 98 4.44 -4.28 -15.57
CA PHE A 98 5.76 -3.81 -15.97
C PHE A 98 6.37 -4.68 -17.08
N ALA A 99 6.14 -5.99 -17.06
CA ALA A 99 6.68 -6.92 -18.04
C ALA A 99 6.02 -6.78 -19.43
N THR A 100 4.76 -6.35 -19.50
CA THR A 100 3.97 -6.34 -20.74
C THR A 100 3.73 -4.96 -21.33
N ALA A 101 3.79 -3.90 -20.54
CA ALA A 101 3.55 -2.53 -20.99
C ALA A 101 4.60 -2.07 -22.02
N ASP A 102 4.23 -1.15 -22.90
CA ASP A 102 5.17 -0.51 -23.81
C ASP A 102 6.03 0.54 -23.07
N PHE A 103 7.10 0.97 -23.77
CA PHE A 103 8.07 1.91 -23.20
C PHE A 103 7.44 3.23 -22.77
N PHE A 104 6.63 3.84 -23.63
CA PHE A 104 6.07 5.16 -23.35
C PHE A 104 5.01 5.13 -22.25
N ALA A 105 4.25 4.05 -22.16
CA ALA A 105 3.33 3.86 -21.06
C ALA A 105 4.07 3.82 -19.70
N LEU A 106 5.20 3.12 -19.62
CA LEU A 106 6.04 3.06 -18.43
C LEU A 106 6.83 4.35 -18.20
N TYR A 107 7.22 5.06 -19.26
CA TYR A 107 8.05 6.24 -19.13
C TYR A 107 7.24 7.49 -18.79
N ASP A 108 6.12 7.71 -19.46
CA ASP A 108 5.32 8.94 -19.34
C ASP A 108 4.16 8.81 -18.34
N LYS A 109 3.61 7.58 -18.17
CA LYS A 109 2.39 7.29 -17.40
C LYS A 109 2.55 6.15 -16.42
N GLU A 110 3.70 6.05 -15.79
CA GLU A 110 4.08 4.93 -14.94
C GLU A 110 3.05 4.58 -13.86
N LYS A 111 2.50 5.59 -13.16
CA LYS A 111 1.54 5.37 -12.08
C LYS A 111 0.19 4.87 -12.58
N GLU A 112 -0.24 5.37 -13.73
CA GLU A 112 -1.47 4.92 -14.39
C GLU A 112 -1.30 3.49 -14.91
N THR A 113 -0.18 3.23 -15.58
CA THR A 113 0.14 1.94 -16.20
C THR A 113 0.33 0.83 -15.17
N LEU A 114 1.06 1.11 -14.09
CA LEU A 114 1.39 0.12 -13.06
C LEU A 114 0.32 0.02 -11.97
N GLY A 115 -0.54 1.04 -11.81
CA GLY A 115 -1.63 1.04 -10.86
C GLY A 115 -1.22 0.61 -9.45
N ALA A 116 -1.88 -0.42 -8.91
CA ALA A 116 -1.64 -0.95 -7.58
C ALA A 116 -0.29 -1.68 -7.42
N SER A 117 0.37 -2.04 -8.54
CA SER A 117 1.70 -2.66 -8.54
C SER A 117 2.81 -1.65 -8.25
N PHE A 118 2.60 -0.37 -8.50
CA PHE A 118 3.59 0.68 -8.29
C PHE A 118 3.81 0.98 -6.80
N ILE A 119 5.07 0.97 -6.35
CA ILE A 119 5.47 1.39 -5.01
C ILE A 119 6.26 2.69 -5.07
N SER A 120 7.38 2.67 -5.78
CA SER A 120 8.27 3.82 -5.90
C SER A 120 9.12 3.74 -7.15
N ARG A 121 9.71 4.87 -7.53
CA ARG A 121 10.66 4.99 -8.63
C ARG A 121 11.80 5.91 -8.23
N GLU A 122 13.01 5.52 -8.63
CA GLU A 122 14.20 6.37 -8.60
C GLU A 122 14.72 6.55 -10.02
N GLU A 123 15.30 7.72 -10.33
CA GLU A 123 15.78 8.07 -11.66
C GLU A 123 17.23 8.54 -11.59
N TYR A 124 18.02 8.06 -12.52
CA TYR A 124 19.46 8.34 -12.63
C TYR A 124 19.81 8.74 -14.05
N VAL A 125 20.59 9.80 -14.21
CA VAL A 125 21.30 10.11 -15.45
C VAL A 125 22.71 9.56 -15.32
N LEU A 126 23.08 8.66 -16.23
CA LEU A 126 24.35 7.93 -16.22
C LEU A 126 25.17 8.26 -17.45
N ASN A 127 26.49 8.44 -17.27
CA ASN A 127 27.41 8.74 -18.36
C ASN A 127 28.05 7.45 -18.91
N PRO A 128 28.51 7.44 -20.18
CA PRO A 128 29.26 6.33 -20.73
C PRO A 128 30.50 5.98 -19.86
N GLY A 129 30.68 4.68 -19.59
CA GLY A 129 31.77 4.16 -18.75
C GLY A 129 31.62 4.39 -17.25
N GLU A 130 30.53 4.98 -16.81
CA GLU A 130 30.31 5.26 -15.38
C GLU A 130 30.02 3.97 -14.59
N THR A 131 30.59 3.88 -13.39
CA THR A 131 30.19 2.89 -12.38
C THR A 131 29.77 3.64 -11.13
N ARG A 132 28.55 3.38 -10.66
CA ARG A 132 27.96 4.04 -9.49
C ARG A 132 27.47 3.01 -8.49
N ALA A 133 27.97 3.10 -7.26
CA ALA A 133 27.42 2.38 -6.12
C ALA A 133 26.32 3.23 -5.46
N LEU A 134 25.25 2.60 -5.04
CA LEU A 134 24.17 3.25 -4.31
C LEU A 134 23.53 2.30 -3.29
N GLU A 135 22.80 2.88 -2.36
CA GLU A 135 22.00 2.16 -1.39
C GLU A 135 20.51 2.37 -1.73
N LEU A 136 19.84 1.28 -2.09
CA LEU A 136 18.43 1.28 -2.41
C LEU A 136 17.62 0.93 -1.15
N ALA A 137 16.79 1.85 -0.69
CA ALA A 137 15.82 1.58 0.37
C ALA A 137 14.67 0.75 -0.16
N VAL A 138 14.73 -0.57 0.03
CA VAL A 138 13.71 -1.49 -0.47
C VAL A 138 12.49 -1.49 0.46
N ASN A 139 11.33 -1.15 -0.11
CA ASN A 139 10.06 -1.22 0.60
C ASN A 139 9.73 -2.68 0.96
N PRO A 140 9.22 -2.97 2.16
CA PRO A 140 8.85 -4.32 2.57
C PRO A 140 7.82 -5.02 1.67
N ASP A 141 6.98 -4.24 0.99
CA ASP A 141 5.97 -4.75 0.06
C ASP A 141 6.53 -4.99 -1.36
N ALA A 142 7.77 -4.56 -1.63
CA ALA A 142 8.40 -4.76 -2.94
C ALA A 142 8.78 -6.22 -3.13
N ARG A 143 8.19 -6.85 -4.14
CA ARG A 143 8.49 -8.22 -4.56
C ARG A 143 9.35 -8.29 -5.81
N PHE A 144 9.41 -7.18 -6.56
CA PHE A 144 10.20 -7.05 -7.77
C PHE A 144 10.89 -5.68 -7.81
N ILE A 145 12.07 -5.68 -8.41
CA ILE A 145 12.78 -4.48 -8.83
C ILE A 145 12.78 -4.50 -10.37
N GLY A 146 12.17 -3.48 -10.95
CA GLY A 146 12.21 -3.23 -12.40
C GLY A 146 13.26 -2.19 -12.73
N ALA A 147 13.91 -2.35 -13.86
CA ALA A 147 14.78 -1.33 -14.45
C ALA A 147 14.29 -0.99 -15.85
N LEU A 148 14.33 0.30 -16.18
CA LEU A 148 14.04 0.83 -17.50
C LEU A 148 15.16 1.79 -17.92
N ALA A 149 15.70 1.64 -19.13
CA ALA A 149 16.70 2.52 -19.69
C ALA A 149 16.17 3.19 -20.98
N ALA A 150 16.28 4.53 -21.03
CA ALA A 150 15.78 5.33 -22.14
C ALA A 150 16.80 5.38 -23.30
N TYR A 151 16.92 4.28 -24.02
CA TYR A 151 17.74 4.21 -25.21
C TYR A 151 17.17 5.07 -26.35
N ARG A 152 18.02 5.63 -27.19
CA ARG A 152 17.62 6.38 -28.41
C ARG A 152 16.86 5.49 -29.37
N ASP A 153 17.34 4.26 -29.57
CA ASP A 153 16.65 3.26 -30.37
C ASP A 153 15.97 2.22 -29.47
N ILE A 154 14.83 2.61 -28.91
CA ILE A 154 14.02 1.73 -28.07
C ILE A 154 13.40 0.55 -28.81
N ARG A 155 13.34 0.58 -30.15
CA ARG A 155 12.74 -0.49 -30.94
C ARG A 155 13.64 -1.70 -31.06
N SER A 156 14.96 -1.49 -31.11
CA SER A 156 15.96 -2.56 -31.18
C SER A 156 16.57 -2.88 -29.82
N ALA A 157 16.50 -1.95 -28.84
CA ALA A 157 17.11 -2.13 -27.54
C ALA A 157 16.29 -3.03 -26.62
N GLN A 158 17.01 -3.79 -25.81
CA GLN A 158 16.45 -4.44 -24.62
C GLN A 158 16.44 -3.43 -23.46
N TRP A 159 15.41 -2.59 -23.43
CA TRP A 159 15.34 -1.42 -22.57
C TRP A 159 14.78 -1.66 -21.17
N ARG A 160 14.30 -2.88 -20.86
CA ARG A 160 13.76 -3.23 -19.54
C ARG A 160 14.37 -4.51 -19.00
N ALA A 161 14.47 -4.58 -17.67
CA ALA A 161 14.87 -5.78 -16.95
C ALA A 161 14.11 -5.86 -15.63
N LEU A 162 13.92 -7.08 -15.12
CA LEU A 162 13.23 -7.38 -13.88
C LEU A 162 14.02 -8.38 -13.05
N THR A 163 14.01 -8.20 -11.74
CA THR A 163 14.53 -9.18 -10.79
C THR A 163 13.76 -9.11 -9.47
N ARG A 164 13.97 -10.09 -8.61
CA ARG A 164 13.50 -10.00 -7.22
C ARG A 164 14.52 -9.22 -6.38
N PRO A 165 14.07 -8.44 -5.38
CA PRO A 165 15.01 -7.79 -4.47
C PRO A 165 15.84 -8.86 -3.74
N PRO A 166 17.08 -8.55 -3.35
CA PRO A 166 17.89 -9.47 -2.56
C PRO A 166 17.21 -9.77 -1.23
N GLU A 167 17.00 -11.07 -0.94
CA GLU A 167 16.41 -11.51 0.32
C GLU A 167 17.40 -11.38 1.46
N LYS A 168 16.94 -10.90 2.63
CA LYS A 168 17.68 -10.99 3.87
C LYS A 168 17.75 -12.45 4.31
N LYS A 169 18.78 -13.19 3.93
CA LYS A 169 19.06 -14.49 4.52
C LYS A 169 19.95 -14.31 5.75
N LEU A 170 19.75 -15.19 6.75
CA LEU A 170 20.57 -15.26 7.97
C LEU A 170 22.09 -15.42 7.67
N ILE A 171 22.43 -15.73 6.41
CA ILE A 171 23.77 -15.96 5.87
C ILE A 171 24.44 -14.66 5.38
N ASP A 172 23.78 -13.51 5.41
CA ASP A 172 24.37 -12.20 5.07
C ASP A 172 25.55 -11.79 6.00
N LEU A 173 25.87 -12.61 6.97
CA LEU A 173 27.09 -12.46 7.77
C LEU A 173 28.38 -12.77 6.98
N LEU A 174 28.31 -13.40 5.81
CA LEU A 174 29.45 -13.88 5.02
C LEU A 174 29.58 -13.24 3.63
N GLY A 175 28.58 -12.51 3.14
CA GLY A 175 28.64 -11.85 1.84
C GLY A 175 27.50 -10.86 1.64
N LYS A 176 27.80 -9.66 1.15
CA LYS A 176 26.80 -8.65 0.80
C LYS A 176 26.27 -8.97 -0.59
N ARG A 177 25.00 -9.39 -0.67
CA ARG A 177 24.33 -9.47 -1.98
C ARG A 177 24.16 -8.08 -2.57
N VAL A 178 24.61 -7.91 -3.77
CA VAL A 178 24.58 -6.64 -4.50
C VAL A 178 23.62 -6.77 -5.68
N LEU A 179 22.69 -5.84 -5.79
CA LEU A 179 21.88 -5.67 -6.98
C LEU A 179 22.77 -5.06 -8.07
N VAL A 180 22.99 -5.78 -9.16
CA VAL A 180 23.83 -5.29 -10.26
C VAL A 180 22.95 -4.97 -11.46
N LEU A 181 23.03 -3.71 -11.90
CA LEU A 181 22.41 -3.22 -13.12
C LEU A 181 23.52 -2.96 -14.14
N ASN A 182 23.53 -3.71 -15.24
CA ASN A 182 24.42 -3.44 -16.36
C ASN A 182 23.64 -2.74 -17.47
N VAL A 183 24.14 -1.58 -17.88
CA VAL A 183 23.61 -0.75 -18.96
C VAL A 183 24.58 -0.83 -20.13
N GLY A 184 24.32 -1.77 -21.03
CA GLY A 184 25.14 -2.00 -22.23
C GLY A 184 24.81 -1.01 -23.33
N LYS A 185 25.43 -1.23 -24.50
CA LYS A 185 25.21 -0.42 -25.71
C LYS A 185 23.73 -0.21 -26.03
N ASP A 186 22.97 -1.30 -26.04
CA ASP A 186 21.54 -1.41 -26.37
C ASP A 186 20.81 -2.45 -25.51
N THR A 187 21.42 -2.90 -24.43
CA THR A 187 20.92 -3.99 -23.62
C THR A 187 21.00 -3.64 -22.13
N LEU A 188 19.88 -3.80 -21.44
CA LEU A 188 19.76 -3.61 -20.00
C LEU A 188 19.63 -4.97 -19.31
N THR A 189 20.45 -5.24 -18.31
CA THR A 189 20.32 -6.44 -17.47
C THR A 189 20.32 -6.07 -16.00
N LEU A 190 19.52 -6.78 -15.22
CA LEU A 190 19.40 -6.58 -13.78
C LEU A 190 19.42 -7.95 -13.09
N GLY A 191 20.26 -8.08 -12.07
CA GLY A 191 20.37 -9.32 -11.33
C GLY A 191 20.96 -9.09 -9.94
N VAL A 192 20.93 -10.14 -9.11
CA VAL A 192 21.56 -10.14 -7.78
C VAL A 192 22.83 -10.97 -7.88
N LYS A 193 23.94 -10.39 -7.46
CA LYS A 193 25.26 -11.06 -7.40
C LYS A 193 25.59 -11.32 -5.93
N ASP A 194 26.10 -12.52 -5.67
CA ASP A 194 26.65 -12.94 -4.38
C ASP A 194 28.08 -12.46 -4.21
#